data_2789d3fbe9a66282ba1ee55f70d782df
#
_entry.id   2789d3fbe9a66282ba1ee55f70d782df
#
_cell.length_a   1.000
_cell.length_b   1.000
_cell.length_c   1.000
_cell.angle_alpha   90.00
_cell.angle_beta   90.00
_cell.angle_gamma   90.00
#
_symmetry.space_group_name_H-M   'P 1'
#
loop_
_entity.id
_entity.type
_entity.pdbx_description
1 polymer ?
#
loop_
_entity_poly.entity_id
_entity_poly.type
_entity_poly.pdbx_seq_one_letter_code
_entity_poly.pdbx_strand_id
1 'polypeptide(L)'
;MTDIQTKIDSMSLEEIKQRLAEYMAADKELMPSLVAVEVRLNQTSSARCRYNVLLIDEEGGEIEVKFRDRYSRLVYIYTLLHPQGYQRRVPAAKDYRELCHLYSMLYFRDSDALLNTIASTDFDHFLSHYIAQSRNAIRQASPLAEPFAIDRPQSHNGKVLIPFVADGGNVIIDASLRINKSHL
;
A
#
# COMPACT_ATOMS: atom_id res chain seq x y z
N MET A 1 17.53 -27.64 -30.72
CA MET A 1 17.01 -26.26 -30.50
C MET A 1 15.56 -26.29 -30.81
N THR A 2 14.74 -25.91 -29.88
CA THR A 2 13.29 -26.09 -29.96
C THR A 2 12.66 -25.05 -30.91
N ASP A 3 11.63 -25.43 -31.62
CA ASP A 3 10.82 -24.64 -32.58
C ASP A 3 10.39 -23.25 -31.98
N ILE A 4 10.25 -23.18 -30.69
CA ILE A 4 9.89 -21.95 -29.92
C ILE A 4 11.01 -20.90 -29.97
N GLN A 5 12.29 -21.30 -29.80
CA GLN A 5 13.42 -20.38 -29.80
C GLN A 5 13.58 -19.71 -31.18
N THR A 6 13.47 -20.48 -32.22
CA THR A 6 13.56 -19.97 -33.60
C THR A 6 12.41 -19.01 -33.94
N LYS A 7 11.23 -19.23 -33.35
CA LYS A 7 10.06 -18.39 -33.55
C LYS A 7 10.16 -17.05 -32.79
N ILE A 8 10.75 -17.05 -31.60
CA ILE A 8 11.03 -15.82 -30.82
C ILE A 8 12.10 -14.98 -31.50
N ASP A 9 13.18 -15.61 -31.98
CA ASP A 9 14.29 -14.93 -32.65
C ASP A 9 13.90 -14.23 -33.96
N SER A 10 12.75 -14.66 -34.60
CA SER A 10 12.22 -14.05 -35.79
C SER A 10 11.20 -12.93 -35.56
N MET A 11 10.78 -12.69 -34.32
CA MET A 11 9.79 -11.66 -33.98
C MET A 11 10.44 -10.28 -33.77
N SER A 12 9.75 -9.26 -34.27
CA SER A 12 10.14 -7.88 -33.95
C SER A 12 9.90 -7.56 -32.45
N LEU A 13 10.63 -6.57 -31.93
CA LEU A 13 10.46 -6.12 -30.54
C LEU A 13 9.01 -5.70 -30.22
N GLU A 14 8.33 -5.10 -31.18
CA GLU A 14 6.93 -4.67 -31.03
C GLU A 14 5.96 -5.87 -30.99
N GLU A 15 6.19 -6.90 -31.78
CA GLU A 15 5.40 -8.15 -31.74
C GLU A 15 5.60 -8.90 -30.42
N ILE A 16 6.84 -8.90 -29.87
CA ILE A 16 7.11 -9.48 -28.55
C ILE A 16 6.36 -8.71 -27.46
N LYS A 17 6.41 -7.38 -27.47
CA LYS A 17 5.68 -6.53 -26.52
C LYS A 17 4.17 -6.74 -26.60
N GLN A 18 3.61 -6.81 -27.81
CA GLN A 18 2.19 -7.02 -28.03
C GLN A 18 1.74 -8.37 -27.48
N ARG A 19 2.45 -9.45 -27.80
CA ARG A 19 2.12 -10.79 -27.27
C ARG A 19 2.27 -10.86 -25.76
N LEU A 20 3.30 -10.24 -25.20
CA LEU A 20 3.46 -10.19 -23.74
C LEU A 20 2.28 -9.47 -23.09
N ALA A 21 1.82 -8.35 -23.68
CA ALA A 21 0.64 -7.64 -23.20
C ALA A 21 -0.64 -8.49 -23.29
N GLU A 22 -0.82 -9.25 -24.37
CA GLU A 22 -1.95 -10.18 -24.54
C GLU A 22 -1.93 -11.30 -23.50
N TYR A 23 -0.76 -11.92 -23.23
CA TYR A 23 -0.61 -12.92 -22.18
C TYR A 23 -0.90 -12.33 -20.79
N MET A 24 -0.36 -11.16 -20.49
CA MET A 24 -0.61 -10.49 -19.19
C MET A 24 -2.09 -10.11 -19.01
N ALA A 25 -2.79 -9.75 -20.10
CA ALA A 25 -4.22 -9.47 -20.05
C ALA A 25 -5.04 -10.75 -19.81
N ALA A 26 -4.71 -11.84 -20.49
CA ALA A 26 -5.36 -13.14 -20.33
C ALA A 26 -5.13 -13.70 -18.90
N ASP A 27 -3.90 -13.63 -18.37
CA ASP A 27 -3.60 -14.02 -16.99
C ASP A 27 -4.39 -13.19 -15.97
N LYS A 28 -4.58 -11.90 -16.25
CA LYS A 28 -5.36 -11.01 -15.37
C LYS A 28 -6.85 -11.38 -15.34
N GLU A 29 -7.42 -11.82 -16.44
CA GLU A 29 -8.82 -12.30 -16.52
C GLU A 29 -9.04 -13.62 -15.78
N LEU A 30 -7.97 -14.43 -15.62
CA LEU A 30 -8.02 -15.71 -14.90
C LEU A 30 -7.74 -15.57 -13.38
N MET A 31 -7.28 -14.40 -12.93
CA MET A 31 -7.02 -14.17 -11.51
C MET A 31 -8.31 -13.83 -10.77
N PRO A 32 -8.52 -14.40 -9.54
CA PRO A 32 -9.62 -13.99 -8.68
C PRO A 32 -9.57 -12.50 -8.38
N SER A 33 -10.74 -11.85 -8.38
CA SER A 33 -10.84 -10.42 -8.09
C SER A 33 -10.46 -10.12 -6.64
N LEU A 34 -9.70 -9.06 -6.42
CA LEU A 34 -9.40 -8.59 -5.07
C LEU A 34 -10.61 -7.85 -4.50
N VAL A 35 -11.09 -8.25 -3.32
CA VAL A 35 -12.34 -7.75 -2.71
C VAL A 35 -12.16 -7.08 -1.36
N ALA A 36 -10.99 -7.22 -0.72
CA ALA A 36 -10.72 -6.59 0.57
C ALA A 36 -9.23 -6.30 0.78
N VAL A 37 -8.96 -5.37 1.70
CA VAL A 37 -7.65 -5.19 2.33
C VAL A 37 -7.76 -5.43 3.82
N GLU A 38 -6.84 -6.20 4.38
CA GLU A 38 -6.79 -6.52 5.80
C GLU A 38 -5.47 -6.08 6.42
N VAL A 39 -5.55 -5.47 7.61
CA VAL A 39 -4.40 -5.22 8.49
C VAL A 39 -4.53 -6.16 9.67
N ARG A 40 -3.70 -7.19 9.71
CA ARG A 40 -3.77 -8.29 10.67
C ARG A 40 -2.56 -8.31 11.58
N LEU A 41 -2.79 -8.54 12.88
CA LEU A 41 -1.72 -8.73 13.86
C LEU A 41 -0.85 -9.93 13.48
N ASN A 42 0.45 -9.71 13.39
CA ASN A 42 1.42 -10.77 13.11
C ASN A 42 1.69 -11.56 14.41
N GLN A 43 1.40 -12.83 14.38
CA GLN A 43 1.57 -13.74 15.55
C GLN A 43 3.03 -14.17 15.73
N THR A 44 3.93 -13.85 14.79
CA THR A 44 5.34 -14.26 14.87
C THR A 44 6.10 -13.30 15.77
N SER A 45 6.58 -13.79 16.92
CA SER A 45 7.29 -12.98 17.94
C SER A 45 8.59 -12.32 17.48
N SER A 46 9.17 -12.76 16.37
CA SER A 46 10.39 -12.22 15.78
C SER A 46 10.13 -11.15 14.69
N ALA A 47 8.89 -10.82 14.41
CA ALA A 47 8.54 -9.89 13.35
C ALA A 47 9.00 -8.46 13.67
N ARG A 48 9.67 -7.83 12.70
CA ARG A 48 10.08 -6.41 12.79
C ARG A 48 8.89 -5.44 12.81
N CYS A 49 7.74 -5.88 12.33
CA CYS A 49 6.48 -5.17 12.35
C CYS A 49 5.39 -6.07 12.90
N ARG A 50 4.56 -5.52 13.78
CA ARG A 50 3.47 -6.26 14.42
C ARG A 50 2.32 -6.60 13.50
N TYR A 51 2.16 -5.92 12.38
CA TYR A 51 0.99 -6.05 11.52
C TYR A 51 1.42 -6.31 10.08
N ASN A 52 0.74 -7.27 9.46
CA ASN A 52 0.81 -7.52 8.03
C ASN A 52 -0.33 -6.81 7.32
N VAL A 53 -0.10 -6.43 6.08
CA VAL A 53 -1.13 -5.95 5.15
C VAL A 53 -1.36 -7.05 4.14
N LEU A 54 -2.61 -7.50 4.01
CA LEU A 54 -3.05 -8.57 3.14
C LEU A 54 -4.08 -8.02 2.15
N LEU A 55 -3.98 -8.41 0.90
CA LEU A 55 -5.04 -8.26 -0.09
C LEU A 55 -5.78 -9.58 -0.15
N ILE A 56 -7.10 -9.53 -0.07
CA ILE A 56 -7.96 -10.73 -0.03
C ILE A 56 -8.74 -10.79 -1.34
N ASP A 57 -8.73 -11.94 -1.97
CA ASP A 57 -9.51 -12.19 -3.17
C ASP A 57 -10.90 -12.76 -2.84
N GLU A 58 -11.74 -12.89 -3.86
CA GLU A 58 -13.13 -13.38 -3.76
C GLU A 58 -13.23 -14.84 -3.32
N GLU A 59 -12.15 -15.62 -3.46
CA GLU A 59 -12.07 -17.02 -3.04
C GLU A 59 -11.53 -17.17 -1.61
N GLY A 60 -11.14 -16.05 -0.98
CA GLY A 60 -10.52 -16.02 0.34
C GLY A 60 -8.99 -16.24 0.31
N GLY A 61 -8.39 -16.21 -0.86
CA GLY A 61 -6.94 -16.24 -1.02
C GLY A 61 -6.31 -14.97 -0.46
N GLU A 62 -5.11 -15.09 0.11
CA GLU A 62 -4.40 -14.02 0.81
C GLU A 62 -3.08 -13.68 0.10
N ILE A 63 -2.88 -12.41 -0.24
CA ILE A 63 -1.64 -11.91 -0.82
C ILE A 63 -1.01 -10.92 0.15
N GLU A 64 0.11 -11.28 0.77
CA GLU A 64 0.82 -10.38 1.67
C GLU A 64 1.59 -9.29 0.92
N VAL A 65 1.31 -8.02 1.24
CA VAL A 65 2.02 -6.87 0.68
C VAL A 65 3.39 -6.72 1.34
N LYS A 66 4.46 -6.82 0.56
CA LYS A 66 5.85 -6.67 1.02
C LYS A 66 6.31 -5.21 0.89
N PHE A 67 6.26 -4.47 1.97
CA PHE A 67 6.79 -3.10 2.02
C PHE A 67 8.31 -3.12 2.15
N ARG A 68 9.00 -2.33 1.34
CA ARG A 68 10.46 -2.23 1.35
C ARG A 68 11.01 -1.64 2.65
N ASP A 69 10.28 -0.69 3.23
CA ASP A 69 10.68 0.01 4.44
C ASP A 69 9.48 0.21 5.39
N ARG A 70 9.82 0.61 6.64
CA ARG A 70 8.83 0.80 7.72
C ARG A 70 7.91 2.00 7.50
N TYR A 71 8.39 3.06 6.87
CA TYR A 71 7.62 4.28 6.70
C TYR A 71 6.61 4.16 5.56
N SER A 72 6.92 3.43 4.49
CA SER A 72 5.95 3.14 3.44
C SER A 72 4.76 2.32 3.96
N ARG A 73 5.01 1.33 4.82
CA ARG A 73 3.94 0.58 5.50
C ARG A 73 3.15 1.48 6.45
N LEU A 74 3.83 2.31 7.25
CA LEU A 74 3.19 3.27 8.14
C LEU A 74 2.24 4.20 7.39
N VAL A 75 2.70 4.83 6.32
CA VAL A 75 1.91 5.75 5.49
C VAL A 75 0.72 5.03 4.86
N TYR A 76 0.90 3.79 4.41
CA TYR A 76 -0.20 3.00 3.86
C TYR A 76 -1.29 2.71 4.90
N ILE A 77 -0.91 2.18 6.06
CA ILE A 77 -1.87 1.88 7.14
C ILE A 77 -2.53 3.16 7.65
N TYR A 78 -1.76 4.25 7.79
CA TYR A 78 -2.31 5.56 8.15
C TYR A 78 -3.40 6.01 7.15
N THR A 79 -3.17 5.81 5.86
CA THR A 79 -4.16 6.15 4.82
C THR A 79 -5.40 5.25 4.89
N LEU A 80 -5.25 3.95 5.18
CA LEU A 80 -6.39 3.04 5.41
C LEU A 80 -7.29 3.48 6.58
N LEU A 81 -6.68 4.03 7.65
CA LEU A 81 -7.42 4.53 8.83
C LEU A 81 -8.14 5.87 8.56
N HIS A 82 -7.88 6.51 7.42
CA HIS A 82 -8.47 7.79 7.00
C HIS A 82 -9.25 7.62 5.67
N PRO A 83 -10.41 6.93 5.67
CA PRO A 83 -11.16 6.62 4.45
C PRO A 83 -11.60 7.87 3.67
N GLN A 84 -11.81 9.00 4.36
CA GLN A 84 -12.15 10.29 3.72
C GLN A 84 -10.94 11.05 3.17
N GLY A 85 -9.75 10.45 3.29
CA GLY A 85 -8.49 11.07 2.94
C GLY A 85 -8.05 12.18 3.91
N TYR A 86 -6.82 12.63 3.76
CA TYR A 86 -6.22 13.72 4.54
C TYR A 86 -5.41 14.66 3.64
N GLN A 87 -5.17 15.90 4.13
CA GLN A 87 -4.40 16.89 3.37
C GLN A 87 -2.90 16.62 3.52
N ARG A 88 -2.19 16.62 2.38
CA ARG A 88 -0.74 16.39 2.37
C ARG A 88 0.06 17.61 2.83
N ARG A 89 -0.33 18.81 2.38
CA ARG A 89 0.51 20.01 2.47
C ARG A 89 0.41 20.78 3.77
N VAL A 90 -0.68 20.63 4.48
CA VAL A 90 -0.92 21.37 5.73
C VAL A 90 -1.38 20.37 6.79
N PRO A 91 -0.45 19.58 7.36
CA PRO A 91 -0.82 18.65 8.42
C PRO A 91 -1.22 19.44 9.66
N ALA A 92 -2.33 19.07 10.28
CA ALA A 92 -2.67 19.54 11.60
C ALA A 92 -1.70 18.91 12.64
N ALA A 93 -1.50 19.57 13.78
CA ALA A 93 -0.71 18.99 14.88
C ALA A 93 -1.22 17.60 15.31
N LYS A 94 -2.52 17.36 15.10
CA LYS A 94 -3.18 16.08 15.29
C LYS A 94 -2.60 14.99 14.39
N ASP A 95 -2.38 15.27 13.10
CA ASP A 95 -1.88 14.29 12.13
C ASP A 95 -0.49 13.78 12.52
N TYR A 96 0.37 14.64 13.03
CA TYR A 96 1.68 14.24 13.57
C TYR A 96 1.55 13.30 14.76
N ARG A 97 0.66 13.62 15.72
CA ARG A 97 0.46 12.79 16.91
C ARG A 97 -0.11 11.42 16.54
N GLU A 98 -1.10 11.39 15.67
CA GLU A 98 -1.70 10.13 15.18
C GLU A 98 -0.65 9.27 14.45
N LEU A 99 0.17 9.87 13.59
CA LEU A 99 1.22 9.17 12.86
C LEU A 99 2.30 8.61 13.80
N CYS A 100 2.72 9.38 14.80
CA CYS A 100 3.68 8.95 15.84
C CYS A 100 3.11 7.82 16.69
N HIS A 101 1.86 7.93 17.10
CA HIS A 101 1.17 6.90 17.89
C HIS A 101 1.07 5.60 17.08
N LEU A 102 0.62 5.68 15.82
CA LEU A 102 0.54 4.53 14.92
C LEU A 102 1.92 3.88 14.73
N TYR A 103 2.97 4.68 14.54
CA TYR A 103 4.34 4.17 14.41
C TYR A 103 4.77 3.36 15.64
N SER A 104 4.51 3.86 16.83
CA SER A 104 4.84 3.15 18.08
C SER A 104 4.05 1.84 18.20
N MET A 105 2.78 1.82 17.80
CA MET A 105 1.97 0.60 17.78
C MET A 105 2.49 -0.44 16.79
N LEU A 106 2.91 0.00 15.60
CA LEU A 106 3.39 -0.91 14.55
C LEU A 106 4.74 -1.54 14.87
N TYR A 107 5.65 -0.81 15.54
CA TYR A 107 7.06 -1.19 15.64
C TYR A 107 7.59 -1.34 17.05
N PHE A 108 6.80 -1.13 18.11
CA PHE A 108 7.28 -1.08 19.51
C PHE A 108 8.49 -0.17 19.70
N ARG A 109 8.51 0.93 18.99
CA ARG A 109 9.63 1.87 19.02
C ARG A 109 9.14 3.25 19.37
N ASP A 110 10.05 4.01 19.98
CA ASP A 110 9.88 5.44 20.16
C ASP A 110 9.71 6.13 18.81
N SER A 111 8.88 7.17 18.78
CA SER A 111 8.60 7.96 17.59
C SER A 111 9.72 8.94 17.21
N ASP A 112 10.75 9.10 18.03
CA ASP A 112 11.86 10.05 17.80
C ASP A 112 12.54 9.82 16.44
N ALA A 113 12.76 8.57 16.05
CA ALA A 113 13.34 8.26 14.76
C ALA A 113 12.44 8.70 13.58
N LEU A 114 11.11 8.64 13.74
CA LEU A 114 10.15 9.14 12.78
C LEU A 114 10.18 10.66 12.72
N LEU A 115 10.11 11.33 13.89
CA LEU A 115 10.16 12.79 14.00
C LEU A 115 11.44 13.38 13.41
N ASN A 116 12.59 12.77 13.69
CA ASN A 116 13.87 13.18 13.10
C ASN A 116 13.88 13.01 11.57
N THR A 117 13.27 11.94 11.04
CA THR A 117 13.16 11.76 9.59
C THR A 117 12.27 12.83 8.97
N ILE A 118 11.12 13.13 9.57
CA ILE A 118 10.21 14.19 9.08
C ILE A 118 10.90 15.56 9.17
N ALA A 119 11.55 15.88 10.29
CA ALA A 119 12.25 17.16 10.48
C ALA A 119 13.38 17.39 9.49
N SER A 120 14.07 16.32 9.06
CA SER A 120 15.17 16.40 8.08
C SER A 120 14.72 16.57 6.63
N THR A 121 13.46 16.24 6.30
CA THR A 121 12.95 16.21 4.92
C THR A 121 11.72 17.08 4.67
N ASP A 122 11.14 17.69 5.68
CA ASP A 122 9.78 18.21 5.81
C ASP A 122 8.68 17.15 5.61
N PHE A 123 7.46 17.48 6.04
CA PHE A 123 6.35 16.52 6.05
C PHE A 123 5.79 16.22 4.65
N ASP A 124 5.71 17.22 3.78
CA ASP A 124 5.19 17.03 2.41
C ASP A 124 6.12 16.14 1.60
N HIS A 125 7.42 16.36 1.73
CA HIS A 125 8.44 15.53 1.07
C HIS A 125 8.45 14.10 1.62
N PHE A 126 8.39 13.95 2.95
CA PHE A 126 8.26 12.66 3.63
C PHE A 126 7.06 11.88 3.08
N LEU A 127 5.86 12.46 3.11
CA LEU A 127 4.66 11.79 2.60
C LEU A 127 4.76 11.46 1.12
N SER A 128 5.23 12.39 0.29
CA SER A 128 5.36 12.17 -1.17
C SER A 128 6.24 10.97 -1.48
N HIS A 129 7.38 10.87 -0.78
CA HIS A 129 8.33 9.77 -0.95
C HIS A 129 7.70 8.42 -0.57
N TYR A 130 7.11 8.34 0.64
CA TYR A 130 6.59 7.07 1.15
C TYR A 130 5.24 6.67 0.57
N ILE A 131 4.43 7.60 0.06
CA ILE A 131 3.27 7.32 -0.80
C ILE A 131 3.73 6.60 -2.08
N ALA A 132 4.77 7.09 -2.76
CA ALA A 132 5.29 6.45 -3.96
C ALA A 132 5.82 5.03 -3.67
N GLN A 133 6.52 4.84 -2.58
CA GLN A 133 7.01 3.53 -2.12
C GLN A 133 5.86 2.57 -1.80
N SER A 134 4.82 3.06 -1.11
CA SER A 134 3.62 2.27 -0.77
C SER A 134 2.89 1.79 -2.01
N ARG A 135 2.68 2.70 -2.98
CA ARG A 135 2.05 2.37 -4.26
C ARG A 135 2.80 1.27 -5.00
N ASN A 136 4.13 1.36 -5.04
CA ASN A 136 4.95 0.34 -5.68
C ASN A 136 4.81 -1.02 -4.98
N ALA A 137 4.78 -1.04 -3.63
CA ALA A 137 4.59 -2.28 -2.88
C ALA A 137 3.24 -2.95 -3.17
N ILE A 138 2.16 -2.17 -3.24
CA ILE A 138 0.82 -2.66 -3.57
C ILE A 138 0.79 -3.22 -5.00
N ARG A 139 1.29 -2.47 -5.97
CA ARG A 139 1.31 -2.89 -7.38
C ARG A 139 2.16 -4.12 -7.64
N GLN A 140 3.23 -4.31 -6.85
CA GLN A 140 4.08 -5.51 -6.92
C GLN A 140 3.42 -6.74 -6.30
N ALA A 141 2.46 -6.56 -5.39
CA ALA A 141 1.76 -7.66 -4.75
C ALA A 141 0.81 -8.39 -5.72
N SER A 142 0.11 -7.64 -6.59
CA SER A 142 -0.77 -8.22 -7.61
C SER A 142 -1.00 -7.23 -8.77
N PRO A 143 -1.14 -7.72 -10.02
CA PRO A 143 -1.57 -6.91 -11.17
C PRO A 143 -2.96 -6.28 -10.99
N LEU A 144 -3.80 -6.86 -10.12
CA LEU A 144 -5.15 -6.38 -9.81
C LEU A 144 -5.18 -5.37 -8.66
N ALA A 145 -4.03 -5.07 -8.03
CA ALA A 145 -3.99 -4.28 -6.81
C ALA A 145 -4.02 -2.74 -7.02
N GLU A 146 -4.15 -2.25 -8.25
CA GLU A 146 -4.16 -0.80 -8.53
C GLU A 146 -5.23 -0.02 -7.72
N PRO A 147 -6.49 -0.50 -7.57
CA PRO A 147 -7.50 0.19 -6.77
C PRO A 147 -7.16 0.33 -5.29
N PHE A 148 -6.29 -0.55 -4.78
CA PHE A 148 -5.84 -0.58 -3.39
C PHE A 148 -4.61 0.30 -3.14
N ALA A 149 -4.01 0.86 -4.18
CA ALA A 149 -2.87 1.76 -4.05
C ALA A 149 -3.32 3.16 -3.62
N ILE A 150 -2.47 3.86 -2.84
CA ILE A 150 -2.71 5.28 -2.52
C ILE A 150 -2.71 6.08 -3.81
N ASP A 151 -3.73 6.88 -4.06
CA ASP A 151 -3.82 7.68 -5.27
C ASP A 151 -2.92 8.91 -5.23
N ARG A 152 -2.70 9.51 -6.40
CA ARG A 152 -1.92 10.75 -6.51
C ARG A 152 -2.73 11.91 -5.94
N PRO A 153 -2.15 12.72 -5.03
CA PRO A 153 -2.88 13.83 -4.41
C PRO A 153 -3.47 14.86 -5.39
N GLN A 154 -2.94 14.93 -6.60
CA GLN A 154 -3.43 15.83 -7.66
C GLN A 154 -4.81 15.44 -8.18
N SER A 155 -5.17 14.14 -8.10
CA SER A 155 -6.45 13.63 -8.59
C SER A 155 -7.63 13.98 -7.69
N HIS A 156 -7.39 14.29 -6.40
CA HIS A 156 -8.41 14.49 -5.36
C HIS A 156 -8.23 15.79 -4.57
N ASN A 157 -8.06 16.90 -5.27
CA ASN A 157 -7.91 18.23 -4.64
C ASN A 157 -6.80 18.29 -3.56
N GLY A 158 -5.71 17.59 -3.77
CA GLY A 158 -4.59 17.52 -2.85
C GLY A 158 -4.77 16.55 -1.68
N LYS A 159 -5.89 15.82 -1.60
CA LYS A 159 -6.10 14.76 -0.60
C LYS A 159 -5.33 13.50 -0.95
N VAL A 160 -4.82 12.85 0.09
CA VAL A 160 -4.24 11.51 0.05
C VAL A 160 -5.32 10.50 0.46
N LEU A 161 -5.63 9.55 -0.38
CA LEU A 161 -6.63 8.50 -0.11
C LEU A 161 -6.32 7.24 -0.92
N ILE A 162 -7.01 6.14 -0.60
CA ILE A 162 -7.03 4.91 -1.38
C ILE A 162 -8.40 4.84 -2.05
N PRO A 163 -8.50 4.83 -3.41
CA PRO A 163 -9.78 4.85 -4.12
C PRO A 163 -10.73 3.75 -3.67
N PHE A 164 -10.26 2.52 -3.59
CA PHE A 164 -11.05 1.38 -3.11
C PHE A 164 -11.73 1.65 -1.76
N VAL A 165 -11.00 2.27 -0.82
CA VAL A 165 -11.50 2.59 0.53
C VAL A 165 -12.49 3.76 0.50
N ALA A 166 -12.19 4.78 -0.27
CA ALA A 166 -13.05 5.96 -0.42
C ALA A 166 -14.40 5.61 -1.06
N ASP A 167 -14.41 4.61 -1.94
CA ASP A 167 -15.62 4.10 -2.62
C ASP A 167 -16.41 3.08 -1.75
N GLY A 168 -16.03 2.89 -0.49
CA GLY A 168 -16.73 2.02 0.45
C GLY A 168 -16.28 0.55 0.38
N GLY A 169 -15.11 0.28 -0.18
CA GLY A 169 -14.53 -1.06 -0.23
C GLY A 169 -14.26 -1.66 1.16
N ASN A 170 -14.22 -2.98 1.22
CA ASN A 170 -14.08 -3.70 2.48
C ASN A 170 -12.66 -3.57 3.07
N VAL A 171 -12.56 -2.96 4.25
CA VAL A 171 -11.33 -2.77 5.01
C VAL A 171 -11.45 -3.44 6.36
N ILE A 172 -10.60 -4.42 6.63
CA ILE A 172 -10.56 -5.17 7.86
C ILE A 172 -9.34 -4.72 8.67
N ILE A 173 -9.55 -4.07 9.79
CA ILE A 173 -8.48 -3.60 10.68
C ILE A 173 -8.54 -4.38 11.98
N ASP A 174 -7.40 -4.97 12.37
CA ASP A 174 -7.26 -5.63 13.67
C ASP A 174 -7.70 -4.70 14.81
N ALA A 175 -8.49 -5.24 15.74
CA ALA A 175 -9.09 -4.45 16.82
C ALA A 175 -8.05 -3.74 17.71
N SER A 176 -6.85 -4.30 17.85
CA SER A 176 -5.74 -3.71 18.62
C SER A 176 -5.11 -2.48 17.96
N LEU A 177 -5.39 -2.26 16.65
CA LEU A 177 -4.89 -1.09 15.90
C LEU A 177 -5.89 0.07 15.85
N ARG A 178 -7.06 -0.06 16.46
CA ARG A 178 -8.07 1.01 16.48
C ARG A 178 -7.56 2.17 17.33
N ILE A 179 -7.24 3.27 16.67
CA ILE A 179 -6.90 4.53 17.34
C ILE A 179 -8.15 5.03 18.06
N ASN A 180 -8.14 4.98 19.38
CA ASN A 180 -9.23 5.49 20.19
C ASN A 180 -9.25 7.02 20.07
N LYS A 181 -10.16 7.58 19.27
CA LYS A 181 -10.27 9.02 19.00
C LYS A 181 -10.58 9.86 20.25
N SER A 182 -10.85 9.23 21.39
CA SER A 182 -11.12 9.90 22.67
C SER A 182 -9.87 10.37 23.43
N HIS A 183 -8.67 10.04 22.98
CA HIS A 183 -7.40 10.40 23.62
C HIS A 183 -6.49 11.31 22.77
N LEU A 184 -7.00 11.85 21.67
CA LEU A 184 -6.32 12.81 20.79
C LEU A 184 -6.95 14.20 20.90
#